data_213676ed43940267a35276ce7db0facd
#
_entry.id   213676ed43940267a35276ce7db0facd
#
_cell.length_a   1.000
_cell.length_b   1.000
_cell.length_c   1.000
_cell.angle_alpha   90.00
_cell.angle_beta   90.00
_cell.angle_gamma   90.00
#
_symmetry.space_group_name_H-M   'P 1'
#
loop_
_entity.id
_entity.type
_entity.pdbx_description
1 polymer ?
#
loop_
_entity_poly.entity_id
_entity_poly.type
_entity_poly.pdbx_seq_one_letter_code
_entity_poly.pdbx_strand_id
1 'polypeptide(L)'
;MFQTQRRRIFPFEPVAFMLVLLAGLLAAGCSKGPQEAPQPPVVEVMPVIQKDVPIYPEWVGTLDGTVNATIRAQVQGYLVRQNYPDGEFVKKGKVLFEIDPRNFQATLDQAMGQLEANQARWMTAKANLARIKPLADLNAVSKKDLDDATGAEQSARASVLSAQAAVDKAKLQLEFTRVVSPVDGIAGLAKAQIGDLVGPGAM
;
A
#
# COMPACT_ATOMS: atom_id res chain seq x y z
N MET A 1 63.45 100.85 69.74
CA MET A 1 63.54 102.27 69.44
C MET A 1 63.75 102.50 67.95
N PHE A 2 62.86 103.25 67.37
CA PHE A 2 62.97 103.86 66.01
C PHE A 2 62.79 102.90 64.81
N GLN A 3 61.67 103.00 64.23
CA GLN A 3 61.13 103.89 63.17
C GLN A 3 61.58 103.58 61.76
N THR A 4 60.59 103.30 60.99
CA THR A 4 60.14 103.95 59.73
C THR A 4 60.97 103.66 58.48
N GLN A 5 60.45 103.22 57.42
CA GLN A 5 59.72 103.97 56.39
C GLN A 5 59.09 103.10 55.34
N ARG A 6 57.88 103.43 55.01
CA ARG A 6 57.12 103.01 53.83
C ARG A 6 57.82 103.47 52.53
N ARG A 7 57.91 102.58 51.61
CA ARG A 7 57.86 103.03 50.19
C ARG A 7 56.80 102.18 49.46
N ARG A 8 55.80 102.84 49.04
CA ARG A 8 54.83 102.35 48.08
C ARG A 8 55.54 102.16 46.77
N ILE A 9 55.48 100.98 46.22
CA ILE A 9 55.79 100.73 44.83
C ILE A 9 54.55 100.20 44.25
N PHE A 10 54.00 100.89 43.29
CA PHE A 10 52.80 100.56 42.55
C PHE A 10 52.98 99.24 41.79
N PRO A 11 52.06 98.29 41.96
CA PRO A 11 52.10 97.08 41.13
C PRO A 11 51.29 97.33 39.85
N PHE A 12 51.92 97.82 38.82
CA PHE A 12 51.20 98.11 37.55
C PHE A 12 51.66 97.22 36.38
N GLU A 13 52.58 96.33 36.63
CA GLU A 13 53.21 95.58 35.55
C GLU A 13 52.68 94.17 35.29
N PRO A 14 52.15 93.43 36.25
CA PRO A 14 51.76 92.04 35.96
C PRO A 14 50.45 91.93 35.17
N VAL A 15 49.54 92.89 35.29
CA VAL A 15 48.22 92.79 34.61
C VAL A 15 48.34 93.05 33.12
N ALA A 16 49.26 94.06 32.73
CA ALA A 16 49.48 94.37 31.31
C ALA A 16 50.17 93.14 30.60
N PHE A 17 51.11 92.52 31.28
CA PHE A 17 51.78 91.30 30.71
C PHE A 17 50.89 90.14 30.63
N MET A 18 49.98 90.00 31.57
CA MET A 18 48.98 88.87 31.59
C MET A 18 47.93 89.07 30.48
N LEU A 19 47.57 90.36 30.21
CA LEU A 19 46.64 90.73 29.15
C LEU A 19 47.21 90.52 27.74
N VAL A 20 48.50 90.74 27.53
CA VAL A 20 49.21 90.49 26.28
C VAL A 20 49.40 88.97 26.06
N LEU A 21 49.68 88.25 27.13
CA LEU A 21 49.82 86.82 27.07
C LEU A 21 48.47 86.13 26.80
N LEU A 22 47.39 86.63 27.40
CA LEU A 22 46.06 86.15 27.17
C LEU A 22 45.56 86.42 25.74
N ALA A 23 45.92 87.61 25.16
CA ALA A 23 45.61 87.95 23.78
C ALA A 23 46.40 87.08 22.77
N GLY A 24 47.64 86.75 23.12
CA GLY A 24 48.49 85.87 22.31
C GLY A 24 47.92 84.41 22.25
N LEU A 25 47.38 83.94 23.37
CA LEU A 25 46.74 82.57 23.42
C LEU A 25 45.44 82.52 22.59
N LEU A 26 44.71 83.61 22.52
CA LEU A 26 43.46 83.68 21.74
C LEU A 26 43.71 83.78 20.23
N ALA A 27 44.87 84.24 19.79
CA ALA A 27 45.23 84.37 18.38
C ALA A 27 45.78 83.00 17.80
N ALA A 28 46.22 82.08 18.65
CA ALA A 28 46.74 80.78 18.23
C ALA A 28 45.66 79.75 17.96
N GLY A 29 44.38 80.04 18.21
CA GLY A 29 43.29 79.09 18.18
C GLY A 29 42.53 78.91 16.84
N CYS A 30 42.93 79.63 15.78
CA CYS A 30 42.18 79.58 14.51
C CYS A 30 43.00 79.17 13.30
N SER A 31 43.71 78.01 13.35
CA SER A 31 44.17 77.38 12.14
C SER A 31 43.55 76.01 12.04
N LYS A 32 42.23 75.91 11.75
CA LYS A 32 41.69 74.70 11.14
C LYS A 32 42.24 74.62 9.73
N GLY A 33 43.27 73.82 9.53
CA GLY A 33 43.66 73.41 8.22
C GLY A 33 42.47 72.73 7.51
N PRO A 34 42.44 72.80 6.18
CA PRO A 34 41.39 72.08 5.45
C PRO A 34 41.42 70.62 5.90
N GLN A 35 40.38 70.25 6.64
CA GLN A 35 40.16 68.82 7.00
C GLN A 35 39.77 68.13 5.70
N GLU A 36 40.72 67.42 5.10
CA GLU A 36 40.45 66.57 3.97
C GLU A 36 39.26 65.72 4.36
N ALA A 37 38.17 65.80 3.60
CA ALA A 37 37.01 64.93 3.82
C ALA A 37 37.46 63.47 3.79
N PRO A 38 37.04 62.63 4.76
CA PRO A 38 37.44 61.26 4.75
C PRO A 38 37.06 60.63 3.39
N GLN A 39 38.07 60.16 2.71
CA GLN A 39 37.84 59.50 1.42
C GLN A 39 36.87 58.30 1.68
N PRO A 40 35.81 58.17 0.87
CA PRO A 40 34.90 57.06 1.02
C PRO A 40 35.68 55.75 0.93
N PRO A 41 35.40 54.76 1.79
CA PRO A 41 36.10 53.48 1.75
C PRO A 41 35.93 52.86 0.37
N VAL A 42 37.02 52.47 -0.24
CA VAL A 42 36.98 51.67 -1.47
C VAL A 42 36.44 50.31 -1.11
N VAL A 43 35.21 50.01 -1.51
CA VAL A 43 34.59 48.67 -1.35
C VAL A 43 34.70 47.92 -2.66
N GLU A 44 35.23 46.73 -2.59
CA GLU A 44 35.27 45.85 -3.71
C GLU A 44 33.86 45.25 -3.89
N VAL A 45 33.23 45.51 -5.02
CA VAL A 45 31.91 45.02 -5.35
C VAL A 45 32.02 43.95 -6.41
N MET A 46 31.45 42.82 -6.15
CA MET A 46 31.28 41.77 -7.15
C MET A 46 29.91 41.95 -7.84
N PRO A 47 29.86 41.78 -9.16
CA PRO A 47 28.57 41.76 -9.85
C PRO A 47 27.73 40.56 -9.36
N VAL A 48 26.48 40.81 -9.05
CA VAL A 48 25.53 39.75 -8.72
C VAL A 48 25.25 38.93 -9.98
N ILE A 49 25.62 37.69 -9.94
CA ILE A 49 25.30 36.76 -11.02
C ILE A 49 23.87 36.24 -10.77
N GLN A 50 22.93 36.67 -11.60
CA GLN A 50 21.59 36.12 -11.62
C GLN A 50 21.64 34.78 -12.39
N LYS A 51 21.40 33.69 -11.70
CA LYS A 51 21.36 32.38 -12.28
C LYS A 51 20.10 31.64 -11.78
N ASP A 52 19.39 31.04 -12.71
CA ASP A 52 18.27 30.16 -12.34
C ASP A 52 18.82 28.92 -11.61
N VAL A 53 18.36 28.74 -10.38
CA VAL A 53 18.72 27.58 -9.57
C VAL A 53 17.51 26.66 -9.56
N PRO A 54 17.63 25.44 -10.13
CA PRO A 54 16.55 24.46 -10.05
C PRO A 54 16.33 24.05 -8.61
N ILE A 55 15.10 24.21 -8.12
CA ILE A 55 14.69 23.74 -6.80
C ILE A 55 14.04 22.38 -6.98
N TYR A 56 14.60 21.36 -6.34
CA TYR A 56 14.05 19.99 -6.31
C TYR A 56 13.40 19.76 -4.95
N PRO A 57 12.09 20.01 -4.81
CA PRO A 57 11.42 19.69 -3.56
C PRO A 57 11.34 18.17 -3.40
N GLU A 58 11.75 17.67 -2.24
CA GLU A 58 11.58 16.28 -1.86
C GLU A 58 10.25 16.12 -1.11
N TRP A 59 9.45 15.16 -1.55
CA TRP A 59 8.17 14.85 -0.94
C TRP A 59 8.21 13.40 -0.45
N VAL A 60 7.81 13.20 0.79
CA VAL A 60 7.57 11.86 1.31
C VAL A 60 6.14 11.46 0.96
N GLY A 61 5.99 10.36 0.25
CA GLY A 61 4.69 9.81 -0.14
C GLY A 61 4.73 8.28 -0.15
N THR A 62 3.57 7.67 0.05
CA THR A 62 3.35 6.24 -0.15
C THR A 62 2.77 6.03 -1.54
N LEU A 63 3.29 5.02 -2.25
CA LEU A 63 2.72 4.57 -3.51
C LEU A 63 1.77 3.41 -3.22
N ASP A 64 0.51 3.62 -3.53
CA ASP A 64 -0.50 2.57 -3.50
C ASP A 64 -0.88 2.16 -4.92
N GLY A 65 -1.14 0.85 -5.12
CA GLY A 65 -1.65 0.36 -6.40
C GLY A 65 -3.08 0.85 -6.66
N THR A 66 -3.45 1.04 -7.92
CA THR A 66 -4.83 1.37 -8.32
C THR A 66 -5.83 0.32 -7.83
N VAL A 67 -5.41 -0.94 -7.73
CA VAL A 67 -6.17 -2.06 -7.19
C VAL A 67 -5.28 -2.82 -6.21
N ASN A 68 -5.70 -2.86 -4.94
CA ASN A 68 -5.05 -3.65 -3.91
C ASN A 68 -5.93 -4.85 -3.57
N ALA A 69 -5.52 -6.06 -3.98
CA ALA A 69 -6.25 -7.30 -3.74
C ALA A 69 -5.58 -8.11 -2.63
N THR A 70 -6.30 -8.37 -1.55
CA THR A 70 -5.86 -9.32 -0.53
C THR A 70 -6.28 -10.72 -0.94
N ILE A 71 -5.31 -11.58 -1.23
CA ILE A 71 -5.54 -12.95 -1.67
C ILE A 71 -5.54 -13.87 -0.45
N ARG A 72 -6.62 -14.65 -0.30
CA ARG A 72 -6.81 -15.60 0.81
C ARG A 72 -7.17 -16.98 0.28
N ALA A 73 -6.77 -18.01 0.99
CA ALA A 73 -7.23 -19.38 0.72
C ALA A 73 -8.75 -19.49 0.95
N GLN A 74 -9.46 -20.13 0.02
CA GLN A 74 -10.90 -20.36 0.12
C GLN A 74 -11.22 -21.74 0.73
N VAL A 75 -10.22 -22.62 0.79
CA VAL A 75 -10.30 -23.95 1.41
C VAL A 75 -9.22 -24.09 2.48
N GLN A 76 -9.47 -24.93 3.46
CA GLN A 76 -8.51 -25.22 4.51
C GLN A 76 -7.61 -26.39 4.12
N GLY A 77 -6.29 -26.21 4.25
CA GLY A 77 -5.30 -27.26 3.99
C GLY A 77 -3.88 -26.77 4.19
N TYR A 78 -2.93 -27.69 4.08
CA TYR A 78 -1.51 -27.34 4.20
C TYR A 78 -0.98 -26.74 2.90
N LEU A 79 -0.20 -25.65 3.04
CA LEU A 79 0.46 -25.00 1.92
C LEU A 79 1.65 -25.87 1.46
N VAL A 80 1.59 -26.35 0.20
CA VAL A 80 2.61 -27.25 -0.37
C VAL A 80 3.64 -26.47 -1.17
N ARG A 81 3.23 -25.41 -1.87
CA ARG A 81 4.12 -24.67 -2.77
C ARG A 81 3.71 -23.22 -2.89
N GLN A 82 4.73 -22.34 -3.00
CA GLN A 82 4.63 -20.96 -3.45
C GLN A 82 5.27 -20.87 -4.84
N ASN A 83 4.52 -20.38 -5.83
CA ASN A 83 4.91 -20.37 -7.25
C ASN A 83 5.36 -18.99 -7.75
N TYR A 84 5.71 -18.09 -6.86
CA TYR A 84 6.24 -16.78 -7.18
C TYR A 84 7.26 -16.34 -6.14
N PRO A 85 8.32 -15.58 -6.51
CA PRO A 85 9.15 -14.84 -5.57
C PRO A 85 8.44 -13.54 -5.16
N ASP A 86 8.66 -13.11 -3.93
CA ASP A 86 8.11 -11.87 -3.41
C ASP A 86 8.57 -10.67 -4.25
N GLY A 87 7.64 -9.76 -4.57
CA GLY A 87 7.89 -8.59 -5.41
C GLY A 87 7.83 -8.85 -6.92
N GLU A 88 7.52 -10.08 -7.37
CA GLU A 88 7.38 -10.38 -8.79
C GLU A 88 6.07 -9.81 -9.37
N PHE A 89 6.15 -9.35 -10.62
CA PHE A 89 4.94 -9.02 -11.38
C PHE A 89 4.21 -10.30 -11.82
N VAL A 90 2.95 -10.44 -11.41
CA VAL A 90 2.11 -11.58 -11.73
C VAL A 90 0.91 -11.15 -12.57
N LYS A 91 0.56 -11.99 -13.54
CA LYS A 91 -0.64 -11.81 -14.35
C LYS A 91 -1.84 -12.45 -13.68
N LYS A 92 -3.02 -11.91 -13.96
CA LYS A 92 -4.30 -12.52 -13.60
C LYS A 92 -4.36 -13.98 -14.04
N GLY A 93 -4.78 -14.86 -13.13
CA GLY A 93 -4.85 -16.30 -13.35
C GLY A 93 -3.54 -17.06 -13.09
N LYS A 94 -2.40 -16.38 -12.81
CA LYS A 94 -1.19 -17.07 -12.38
C LYS A 94 -1.43 -17.73 -11.03
N VAL A 95 -1.07 -19.01 -10.91
CA VAL A 95 -1.13 -19.75 -9.65
C VAL A 95 -0.04 -19.20 -8.73
N LEU A 96 -0.43 -18.69 -7.56
CA LEU A 96 0.47 -18.13 -6.56
C LEU A 96 0.84 -19.17 -5.51
N PHE A 97 -0.16 -19.91 -5.03
CA PHE A 97 0.03 -20.93 -4.01
C PHE A 97 -0.71 -22.22 -4.37
N GLU A 98 -0.17 -23.32 -3.90
CA GLU A 98 -0.80 -24.65 -4.01
C GLU A 98 -1.01 -25.21 -2.61
N ILE A 99 -2.26 -25.58 -2.33
CA ILE A 99 -2.70 -26.27 -1.11
C ILE A 99 -2.75 -27.75 -1.41
N ASP A 100 -2.49 -28.63 -0.44
CA ASP A 100 -2.53 -30.06 -0.63
C ASP A 100 -3.89 -30.54 -1.21
N PRO A 101 -3.94 -31.04 -2.45
CA PRO A 101 -5.18 -31.37 -3.13
C PRO A 101 -5.70 -32.78 -2.82
N ARG A 102 -4.92 -33.65 -2.12
CA ARG A 102 -5.20 -35.06 -2.00
C ARG A 102 -6.57 -35.36 -1.41
N ASN A 103 -6.97 -34.69 -0.33
CA ASN A 103 -8.27 -34.87 0.30
C ASN A 103 -9.42 -34.39 -0.60
N PHE A 104 -9.21 -33.32 -1.34
CA PHE A 104 -10.21 -32.78 -2.27
C PHE A 104 -10.37 -33.66 -3.49
N GLN A 105 -9.27 -34.26 -3.99
CA GLN A 105 -9.32 -35.25 -5.08
C GLN A 105 -10.11 -36.50 -4.66
N ALA A 106 -9.81 -37.03 -3.47
CA ALA A 106 -10.55 -38.20 -2.96
C ALA A 106 -12.05 -37.90 -2.79
N THR A 107 -12.41 -36.69 -2.34
CA THR A 107 -13.80 -36.23 -2.22
C THR A 107 -14.47 -36.14 -3.61
N LEU A 108 -13.77 -35.66 -4.61
CA LEU A 108 -14.25 -35.59 -5.99
C LEU A 108 -14.48 -37.00 -6.55
N ASP A 109 -13.53 -37.90 -6.37
CA ASP A 109 -13.64 -39.29 -6.84
C ASP A 109 -14.81 -40.01 -6.18
N GLN A 110 -15.04 -39.78 -4.89
CA GLN A 110 -16.22 -40.31 -4.18
C GLN A 110 -17.53 -39.75 -4.75
N ALA A 111 -17.59 -38.42 -5.02
CA ALA A 111 -18.79 -37.81 -5.59
C ALA A 111 -19.07 -38.34 -7.01
N MET A 112 -18.03 -38.55 -7.82
CA MET A 112 -18.14 -39.13 -9.15
C MET A 112 -18.69 -40.56 -9.10
N GLY A 113 -18.18 -41.41 -8.20
CA GLY A 113 -18.70 -42.75 -8.01
C GLY A 113 -20.19 -42.78 -7.59
N GLN A 114 -20.59 -41.81 -6.75
CA GLN A 114 -22.01 -41.67 -6.37
C GLN A 114 -22.89 -41.23 -7.54
N LEU A 115 -22.36 -40.33 -8.41
CA LEU A 115 -23.05 -39.90 -9.62
C LEU A 115 -23.26 -41.10 -10.57
N GLU A 116 -22.24 -41.90 -10.83
CA GLU A 116 -22.33 -43.09 -11.67
C GLU A 116 -23.36 -44.10 -11.14
N ALA A 117 -23.37 -44.34 -9.83
CA ALA A 117 -24.34 -45.19 -9.19
C ALA A 117 -25.80 -44.72 -9.38
N ASN A 118 -26.03 -43.39 -9.25
CA ASN A 118 -27.34 -42.81 -9.47
C ASN A 118 -27.74 -42.83 -10.96
N GLN A 119 -26.79 -42.62 -11.87
CA GLN A 119 -27.01 -42.74 -13.31
C GLN A 119 -27.44 -44.16 -13.70
N ALA A 120 -26.80 -45.18 -13.15
CA ALA A 120 -27.19 -46.60 -13.37
C ALA A 120 -28.61 -46.88 -12.88
N ARG A 121 -28.98 -46.35 -11.70
CA ARG A 121 -30.36 -46.44 -11.16
C ARG A 121 -31.37 -45.77 -12.05
N TRP A 122 -31.05 -44.57 -12.53
CA TRP A 122 -31.92 -43.83 -13.45
C TRP A 122 -32.08 -44.56 -14.80
N MET A 123 -31.00 -45.12 -15.36
CA MET A 123 -31.08 -45.94 -16.57
C MET A 123 -32.01 -47.14 -16.39
N THR A 124 -31.94 -47.83 -15.24
CA THR A 124 -32.84 -48.95 -14.93
C THR A 124 -34.29 -48.48 -14.81
N ALA A 125 -34.56 -47.39 -14.09
CA ALA A 125 -35.92 -46.85 -13.97
C ALA A 125 -36.49 -46.38 -15.31
N LYS A 126 -35.68 -45.71 -16.14
CA LYS A 126 -36.02 -45.25 -17.48
C LYS A 126 -36.35 -46.41 -18.41
N ALA A 127 -35.54 -47.49 -18.37
CA ALA A 127 -35.79 -48.71 -19.15
C ALA A 127 -37.07 -49.43 -18.70
N ASN A 128 -37.36 -49.42 -17.39
CA ASN A 128 -38.59 -49.96 -16.85
C ASN A 128 -39.82 -49.17 -17.33
N LEU A 129 -39.81 -47.82 -17.22
CA LEU A 129 -40.88 -46.99 -17.72
C LEU A 129 -41.09 -47.17 -19.23
N ALA A 130 -40.01 -47.28 -20.02
CA ALA A 130 -40.09 -47.51 -21.47
C ALA A 130 -40.75 -48.84 -21.84
N ARG A 131 -40.69 -49.86 -20.97
CA ARG A 131 -41.39 -51.15 -21.14
C ARG A 131 -42.84 -51.07 -20.70
N ILE A 132 -43.14 -50.39 -19.59
CA ILE A 132 -44.50 -50.30 -19.03
C ILE A 132 -45.41 -49.39 -19.86
N LYS A 133 -44.88 -48.26 -20.35
CA LYS A 133 -45.66 -47.26 -21.09
C LYS A 133 -46.49 -47.86 -22.25
N PRO A 134 -45.92 -48.61 -23.21
CA PRO A 134 -46.68 -49.17 -24.32
C PRO A 134 -47.67 -50.25 -23.85
N LEU A 135 -47.41 -50.92 -22.73
CA LEU A 135 -48.36 -51.91 -22.17
C LEU A 135 -49.56 -51.25 -21.53
N ALA A 136 -49.34 -50.06 -20.90
CA ALA A 136 -50.41 -49.24 -20.37
C ALA A 136 -51.31 -48.70 -21.48
N ASP A 137 -50.72 -48.25 -22.60
CA ASP A 137 -51.45 -47.80 -23.78
C ASP A 137 -52.38 -48.92 -24.38
N LEU A 138 -51.97 -50.18 -24.25
CA LEU A 138 -52.76 -51.36 -24.63
C LEU A 138 -53.70 -51.89 -23.51
N ASN A 139 -53.81 -51.19 -22.37
CA ASN A 139 -54.52 -51.59 -21.15
C ASN A 139 -54.06 -52.98 -20.59
N ALA A 140 -52.83 -53.39 -20.85
CA ALA A 140 -52.24 -54.63 -20.38
C ALA A 140 -51.64 -54.54 -18.98
N VAL A 141 -51.51 -53.32 -18.41
CA VAL A 141 -51.06 -53.06 -17.03
C VAL A 141 -51.95 -51.96 -16.39
N SER A 142 -51.91 -51.88 -15.07
CA SER A 142 -52.74 -50.95 -14.35
C SER A 142 -52.19 -49.49 -14.49
N LYS A 143 -53.05 -48.48 -14.36
CA LYS A 143 -52.61 -47.07 -14.28
C LYS A 143 -51.62 -46.82 -13.13
N LYS A 144 -51.86 -47.51 -12.00
CA LYS A 144 -50.96 -47.50 -10.85
C LYS A 144 -49.53 -47.91 -11.22
N ASP A 145 -49.36 -48.99 -12.01
CA ASP A 145 -48.06 -49.49 -12.42
C ASP A 145 -47.34 -48.43 -13.33
N LEU A 146 -48.09 -47.73 -14.19
CA LEU A 146 -47.54 -46.64 -14.99
C LEU A 146 -47.14 -45.44 -14.15
N ASP A 147 -47.98 -45.06 -13.19
CA ASP A 147 -47.70 -43.91 -12.28
C ASP A 147 -46.50 -44.23 -11.39
N ASP A 148 -46.40 -45.43 -10.85
CA ASP A 148 -45.28 -45.92 -10.03
C ASP A 148 -43.96 -45.90 -10.86
N ALA A 149 -43.99 -46.41 -12.11
CA ALA A 149 -42.83 -46.40 -12.99
C ALA A 149 -42.39 -45.02 -13.39
N THR A 150 -43.34 -44.11 -13.64
CA THR A 150 -43.09 -42.72 -13.94
C THR A 150 -42.48 -41.98 -12.74
N GLY A 151 -43.04 -42.17 -11.55
CA GLY A 151 -42.51 -41.60 -10.32
C GLY A 151 -41.12 -42.12 -9.97
N ALA A 152 -40.85 -43.40 -10.21
CA ALA A 152 -39.53 -43.98 -10.01
C ALA A 152 -38.47 -43.40 -10.96
N GLU A 153 -38.82 -43.20 -12.25
CA GLU A 153 -37.93 -42.56 -13.23
C GLU A 153 -37.62 -41.11 -12.82
N GLN A 154 -38.65 -40.30 -12.47
CA GLN A 154 -38.51 -38.93 -12.05
C GLN A 154 -37.64 -38.79 -10.78
N SER A 155 -37.88 -39.66 -9.79
CA SER A 155 -37.10 -39.69 -8.55
C SER A 155 -35.63 -40.05 -8.81
N ALA A 156 -35.38 -41.06 -9.63
CA ALA A 156 -34.01 -41.45 -10.01
C ALA A 156 -33.30 -40.35 -10.80
N ARG A 157 -34.00 -39.64 -11.70
CA ARG A 157 -33.50 -38.50 -12.43
C ARG A 157 -33.14 -37.35 -11.49
N ALA A 158 -33.98 -37.03 -10.52
CA ALA A 158 -33.70 -36.02 -9.51
C ALA A 158 -32.46 -36.38 -8.67
N SER A 159 -32.27 -37.68 -8.36
CA SER A 159 -31.08 -38.17 -7.65
C SER A 159 -29.79 -37.97 -8.46
N VAL A 160 -29.84 -38.14 -9.79
CA VAL A 160 -28.70 -37.84 -10.69
C VAL A 160 -28.36 -36.37 -10.65
N LEU A 161 -29.37 -35.48 -10.73
CA LEU A 161 -29.16 -34.04 -10.67
C LEU A 161 -28.49 -33.61 -9.35
N SER A 162 -28.96 -34.16 -8.24
CA SER A 162 -28.37 -33.91 -6.91
C SER A 162 -26.92 -34.42 -6.83
N ALA A 163 -26.63 -35.61 -7.35
CA ALA A 163 -25.27 -36.15 -7.37
C ALA A 163 -24.34 -35.35 -8.30
N GLN A 164 -24.84 -34.84 -9.43
CA GLN A 164 -24.10 -33.95 -10.31
C GLN A 164 -23.70 -32.65 -9.57
N ALA A 165 -24.63 -32.05 -8.84
CA ALA A 165 -24.31 -30.85 -8.04
C ALA A 165 -23.25 -31.11 -6.96
N ALA A 166 -23.22 -32.33 -6.39
CA ALA A 166 -22.18 -32.72 -5.45
C ALA A 166 -20.81 -32.85 -6.12
N VAL A 167 -20.74 -33.39 -7.35
CA VAL A 167 -19.53 -33.43 -8.17
C VAL A 167 -19.02 -32.02 -8.47
N ASP A 168 -19.92 -31.14 -8.90
CA ASP A 168 -19.54 -29.73 -9.24
C ASP A 168 -19.02 -28.99 -8.03
N LYS A 169 -19.63 -29.21 -6.85
CA LYS A 169 -19.11 -28.66 -5.58
C LYS A 169 -17.72 -29.18 -5.25
N ALA A 170 -17.49 -30.47 -5.40
CA ALA A 170 -16.20 -31.12 -5.11
C ALA A 170 -15.11 -30.60 -6.09
N LYS A 171 -15.45 -30.45 -7.38
CA LYS A 171 -14.57 -29.84 -8.38
C LYS A 171 -14.16 -28.42 -8.00
N LEU A 172 -15.11 -27.60 -7.60
CA LEU A 172 -14.86 -26.23 -7.18
C LEU A 172 -13.93 -26.19 -5.94
N GLN A 173 -14.15 -27.09 -4.98
CA GLN A 173 -13.25 -27.16 -3.81
C GLN A 173 -11.84 -27.60 -4.19
N LEU A 174 -11.67 -28.49 -5.15
CA LEU A 174 -10.38 -28.89 -5.69
C LEU A 174 -9.73 -27.74 -6.45
N GLU A 175 -10.48 -26.96 -7.22
CA GLU A 175 -9.98 -25.77 -7.91
C GLU A 175 -9.44 -24.72 -6.92
N PHE A 176 -10.13 -24.52 -5.79
CA PHE A 176 -9.69 -23.61 -4.73
C PHE A 176 -8.39 -24.01 -4.03
N THR A 177 -7.90 -25.24 -4.22
CA THR A 177 -6.55 -25.62 -3.75
C THR A 177 -5.45 -24.91 -4.52
N ARG A 178 -5.74 -24.38 -5.70
CA ARG A 178 -4.85 -23.53 -6.50
C ARG A 178 -5.26 -22.07 -6.32
N VAL A 179 -4.52 -21.37 -5.48
CA VAL A 179 -4.79 -19.96 -5.22
C VAL A 179 -4.19 -19.14 -6.35
N VAL A 180 -5.05 -18.49 -7.15
CA VAL A 180 -4.65 -17.72 -8.33
C VAL A 180 -4.77 -16.21 -8.07
N SER A 181 -4.00 -15.41 -8.80
CA SER A 181 -4.16 -13.96 -8.77
C SER A 181 -5.43 -13.53 -9.53
N PRO A 182 -6.33 -12.76 -8.90
CA PRO A 182 -7.52 -12.23 -9.56
C PRO A 182 -7.24 -11.01 -10.45
N VAL A 183 -6.07 -10.36 -10.30
CA VAL A 183 -5.67 -9.12 -10.99
C VAL A 183 -4.23 -9.20 -11.47
N ASP A 184 -3.87 -8.33 -12.41
CA ASP A 184 -2.47 -8.09 -12.76
C ASP A 184 -1.84 -7.16 -11.72
N GLY A 185 -0.60 -7.44 -11.30
CA GLY A 185 0.07 -6.59 -10.33
C GLY A 185 1.33 -7.20 -9.74
N ILE A 186 1.91 -6.52 -8.77
CA ILE A 186 3.08 -6.98 -8.02
C ILE A 186 2.61 -7.81 -6.83
N ALA A 187 3.05 -9.06 -6.75
CA ALA A 187 2.78 -9.92 -5.61
C ALA A 187 3.65 -9.50 -4.42
N GLY A 188 3.00 -9.12 -3.32
CA GLY A 188 3.68 -8.76 -2.08
C GLY A 188 4.26 -9.96 -1.33
N LEU A 189 4.74 -9.69 -0.11
CA LEU A 189 5.25 -10.71 0.79
C LEU A 189 4.18 -11.73 1.16
N ALA A 190 4.53 -13.02 1.05
CA ALA A 190 3.69 -14.09 1.56
C ALA A 190 3.67 -14.07 3.09
N LYS A 191 2.46 -14.06 3.67
CA LYS A 191 2.31 -14.16 5.14
C LYS A 191 2.38 -15.59 5.64
N ALA A 192 2.01 -16.56 4.78
CA ALA A 192 2.04 -17.99 5.08
C ALA A 192 3.28 -18.64 4.45
N GLN A 193 3.87 -19.59 5.14
CA GLN A 193 5.01 -20.37 4.69
C GLN A 193 4.61 -21.77 4.24
N ILE A 194 5.45 -22.41 3.45
CA ILE A 194 5.26 -23.81 3.06
C ILE A 194 5.22 -24.68 4.31
N GLY A 195 4.16 -25.50 4.44
CA GLY A 195 3.88 -26.31 5.63
C GLY A 195 2.86 -25.71 6.58
N ASP A 196 2.49 -24.44 6.42
CA ASP A 196 1.46 -23.81 7.25
C ASP A 196 0.06 -24.33 6.88
N LEU A 197 -0.82 -24.41 7.89
CA LEU A 197 -2.23 -24.65 7.71
C LEU A 197 -2.94 -23.34 7.36
N VAL A 198 -3.40 -23.22 6.12
CA VAL A 198 -4.12 -22.05 5.60
C VAL A 198 -5.61 -22.32 5.45
N GLY A 199 -6.42 -21.27 5.44
CA GLY A 199 -7.87 -21.38 5.29
C GLY A 199 -8.59 -20.04 5.26
N PRO A 200 -9.92 -20.02 5.12
CA PRO A 200 -10.73 -18.79 4.96
C PRO A 200 -10.61 -17.81 6.13
N GLY A 201 -10.28 -18.28 7.32
CA GLY A 201 -10.15 -17.48 8.55
C GLY A 201 -8.72 -17.34 9.07
N ALA A 202 -7.75 -18.05 8.48
CA ALA A 202 -6.35 -18.00 8.90
C ALA A 202 -5.60 -16.97 8.06
N MET A 203 -5.09 -15.96 8.76
CA MET A 203 -4.05 -15.05 8.28
C MET A 203 -2.95 -14.92 9.30
#